data_01fcc9635eb914e5aa21ec72d7b0190b
#
_entry.id   01fcc9635eb914e5aa21ec72d7b0190b
#
_cell.length_a   1.000
_cell.length_b   1.000
_cell.length_c   1.000
_cell.angle_alpha   90.00
_cell.angle_beta   90.00
_cell.angle_gamma   90.00
#
_symmetry.space_group_name_H-M   'P 1'
#
loop_
_entity.id
_entity.type
_entity.pdbx_description
1 polymer ?
#
loop_
_entity_poly.entity_id
_entity_poly.type
_entity_poly.pdbx_seq_one_letter_code
_entity_poly.pdbx_strand_id
1 'polypeptide(L)'
;MILQEIEDKPANSPIDSEREMAVRFDASRMTVRNAINELVEEGFLYRDKNKGTFVADRKFVKKTPVSALLQEDISEFNVLYFNVKKADEAGPEIAERLEISPDEMTLIVLRLNTLNTKPISVEEIFFIRSSISESELNNLRQLLDLNAYLKDGRIIQRFIPMLVPVQFANLLKIKMNTPIIR
;
A
#
# COMPACT_ATOMS: atom_id res chain seq x y z
N MET A 1 -10.06 -21.43 -4.96
CA MET A 1 -10.88 -22.33 -4.11
C MET A 1 -11.38 -21.61 -2.86
N ILE A 2 -10.59 -21.36 -1.81
CA ILE A 2 -11.07 -20.66 -0.59
C ILE A 2 -11.58 -19.25 -0.93
N LEU A 3 -10.84 -18.50 -1.75
CA LEU A 3 -11.21 -17.15 -2.17
C LEU A 3 -12.59 -17.12 -2.87
N GLN A 4 -12.86 -18.05 -3.77
CA GLN A 4 -14.15 -18.14 -4.46
C GLN A 4 -15.32 -18.40 -3.48
N GLU A 5 -15.09 -19.24 -2.48
CA GLU A 5 -16.11 -19.55 -1.48
C GLU A 5 -16.46 -18.36 -0.58
N ILE A 6 -15.46 -17.55 -0.22
CA ILE A 6 -15.70 -16.35 0.59
C ILE A 6 -16.24 -15.19 -0.24
N GLU A 7 -16.12 -15.25 -1.58
CA GLU A 7 -16.64 -14.20 -2.47
C GLU A 7 -18.16 -14.06 -2.42
N ASP A 8 -18.87 -15.14 -2.19
CA ASP A 8 -20.33 -15.16 -2.12
C ASP A 8 -20.88 -15.04 -0.69
N LYS A 9 -19.99 -15.04 0.34
CA LYS A 9 -20.42 -14.93 1.74
C LYS A 9 -20.60 -13.47 2.17
N PRO A 10 -21.61 -13.17 3.00
CA PRO A 10 -21.79 -11.84 3.58
C PRO A 10 -20.59 -11.41 4.44
N ALA A 11 -20.35 -10.11 4.53
CA ALA A 11 -19.38 -9.57 5.48
C ALA A 11 -19.70 -10.00 6.92
N ASN A 12 -18.66 -10.21 7.72
CA ASN A 12 -18.74 -10.70 9.10
C ASN A 12 -19.34 -12.10 9.27
N SER A 13 -19.53 -12.85 8.20
CA SER A 13 -19.90 -14.26 8.30
C SER A 13 -18.68 -15.11 8.67
N PRO A 14 -18.84 -16.14 9.51
CA PRO A 14 -17.76 -17.06 9.84
C PRO A 14 -17.40 -17.92 8.64
N ILE A 15 -16.12 -18.28 8.52
CA ILE A 15 -15.66 -19.32 7.63
C ILE A 15 -15.53 -20.63 8.38
N ASP A 16 -15.49 -21.73 7.63
CA ASP A 16 -15.30 -23.06 8.21
C ASP A 16 -13.92 -23.14 8.89
N SER A 17 -13.78 -24.05 9.86
CA SER A 17 -12.51 -24.27 10.55
C SER A 17 -11.44 -24.81 9.60
N GLU A 18 -10.18 -24.56 9.92
CA GLU A 18 -9.02 -25.11 9.19
C GLU A 18 -9.12 -26.64 9.01
N ARG A 19 -9.73 -27.33 9.99
CA ARG A 19 -9.95 -28.78 9.94
C ARG A 19 -10.99 -29.19 8.91
N GLU A 20 -12.11 -28.51 8.89
CA GLU A 20 -13.22 -28.79 7.95
C GLU A 20 -12.80 -28.47 6.53
N MET A 21 -12.12 -27.35 6.32
CA MET A 21 -11.56 -26.97 5.02
C MET A 21 -10.51 -27.98 4.54
N ALA A 22 -9.64 -28.45 5.41
CA ALA A 22 -8.61 -29.44 5.07
C ALA A 22 -9.24 -30.74 4.53
N VAL A 23 -10.31 -31.20 5.17
CA VAL A 23 -11.07 -32.40 4.71
C VAL A 23 -11.77 -32.11 3.37
N ARG A 24 -12.44 -30.97 3.26
CA ARG A 24 -13.23 -30.63 2.06
C ARG A 24 -12.38 -30.38 0.82
N PHE A 25 -11.22 -29.80 0.99
CA PHE A 25 -10.30 -29.49 -0.13
C PHE A 25 -9.22 -30.55 -0.36
N ASP A 26 -9.25 -31.66 0.40
CA ASP A 26 -8.24 -32.72 0.36
C ASP A 26 -6.82 -32.16 0.47
N ALA A 27 -6.61 -31.26 1.44
CA ALA A 27 -5.37 -30.53 1.64
C ALA A 27 -4.86 -30.69 3.08
N SER A 28 -3.56 -30.50 3.29
CA SER A 28 -3.01 -30.50 4.65
C SER A 28 -3.55 -29.29 5.45
N ARG A 29 -3.70 -29.46 6.79
CA ARG A 29 -4.08 -28.33 7.66
C ARG A 29 -3.11 -27.16 7.57
N MET A 30 -1.82 -27.44 7.35
CA MET A 30 -0.82 -26.39 7.18
C MET A 30 -1.02 -25.61 5.89
N THR A 31 -1.36 -26.29 4.80
CA THR A 31 -1.70 -25.65 3.51
C THR A 31 -2.91 -24.72 3.65
N VAL A 32 -3.97 -25.21 4.30
CA VAL A 32 -5.17 -24.41 4.54
C VAL A 32 -4.88 -23.21 5.45
N ARG A 33 -4.11 -23.43 6.53
CA ARG A 33 -3.71 -22.35 7.44
C ARG A 33 -2.90 -21.27 6.74
N ASN A 34 -1.95 -21.64 5.88
CA ASN A 34 -1.16 -20.68 5.12
C ASN A 34 -2.05 -19.87 4.16
N ALA A 35 -2.97 -20.54 3.45
CA ALA A 35 -3.92 -19.85 2.58
C ALA A 35 -4.85 -18.89 3.36
N ILE A 36 -5.34 -19.29 4.54
CA ILE A 36 -6.12 -18.41 5.42
C ILE A 36 -5.29 -17.22 5.91
N ASN A 37 -4.01 -17.44 6.29
CA ASN A 37 -3.13 -16.36 6.71
C ASN A 37 -2.94 -15.35 5.57
N GLU A 38 -2.69 -15.83 4.36
CA GLU A 38 -2.56 -14.99 3.16
C GLU A 38 -3.82 -14.16 2.92
N LEU A 39 -5.00 -14.77 3.02
CA LEU A 39 -6.28 -14.06 2.88
C LEU A 39 -6.54 -13.06 4.03
N VAL A 40 -6.02 -13.31 5.23
CA VAL A 40 -6.08 -12.34 6.34
C VAL A 40 -5.11 -11.18 6.07
N GLU A 41 -3.89 -11.45 5.62
CA GLU A 41 -2.91 -10.41 5.23
C GLU A 41 -3.41 -9.56 4.07
N GLU A 42 -4.12 -10.16 3.13
CA GLU A 42 -4.75 -9.47 2.00
C GLU A 42 -6.07 -8.76 2.35
N GLY A 43 -6.54 -8.89 3.60
CA GLY A 43 -7.75 -8.22 4.08
C GLY A 43 -9.07 -8.83 3.59
N PHE A 44 -9.07 -10.02 3.02
CA PHE A 44 -10.30 -10.76 2.67
C PHE A 44 -10.96 -11.40 3.89
N LEU A 45 -10.14 -11.75 4.88
CA LEU A 45 -10.57 -12.34 6.14
C LEU A 45 -10.01 -11.55 7.31
N TYR A 46 -10.63 -11.68 8.49
CA TYR A 46 -10.06 -11.23 9.74
C TYR A 46 -10.22 -12.27 10.83
N ARG A 47 -9.32 -12.27 11.83
CA ARG A 47 -9.38 -13.17 12.98
C ARG A 47 -9.91 -12.46 14.22
N ASP A 48 -10.91 -13.07 14.84
CA ASP A 48 -11.31 -12.75 16.21
C ASP A 48 -10.70 -13.81 17.15
N LYS A 49 -9.93 -13.36 18.16
CA LYS A 49 -9.19 -14.25 19.07
C LYS A 49 -10.07 -15.32 19.75
N ASN A 50 -11.35 -15.05 19.93
CA ASN A 50 -12.26 -15.91 20.68
C ASN A 50 -13.36 -16.56 19.84
N LYS A 51 -13.55 -16.12 18.60
CA LYS A 51 -14.70 -16.51 17.77
C LYS A 51 -14.33 -17.20 16.45
N GLY A 52 -13.07 -17.10 16.03
CA GLY A 52 -12.61 -17.73 14.79
C GLY A 52 -12.21 -16.75 13.69
N THR A 53 -12.36 -17.18 12.45
CA THR A 53 -12.02 -16.37 11.26
C THR A 53 -13.31 -16.01 10.52
N PHE A 54 -13.38 -14.78 10.06
CA PHE A 54 -14.58 -14.18 9.46
C PHE A 54 -14.26 -13.50 8.14
N VAL A 55 -15.24 -13.40 7.26
CA VAL A 55 -15.16 -12.61 6.03
C VAL A 55 -15.09 -11.12 6.37
N ALA A 56 -14.10 -10.42 5.86
CA ALA A 56 -13.95 -8.99 6.08
C ALA A 56 -15.06 -8.20 5.35
N ASP A 57 -15.45 -7.04 5.88
CA ASP A 57 -16.41 -6.17 5.21
C ASP A 57 -15.77 -5.57 3.94
N ARG A 58 -16.18 -6.09 2.79
CA ARG A 58 -15.65 -5.72 1.48
C ARG A 58 -15.96 -4.29 1.04
N LYS A 59 -16.74 -3.55 1.79
CA LYS A 59 -16.96 -2.13 1.50
C LYS A 59 -15.67 -1.33 1.45
N PHE A 60 -14.60 -1.87 2.07
CA PHE A 60 -13.27 -1.28 2.08
C PHE A 60 -12.23 -2.02 1.20
N VAL A 61 -12.55 -3.21 0.70
CA VAL A 61 -11.73 -3.91 -0.29
C VAL A 61 -12.32 -3.63 -1.67
N LYS A 62 -12.19 -2.39 -2.13
CA LYS A 62 -12.31 -2.15 -3.56
C LYS A 62 -11.19 -2.96 -4.23
N LYS A 63 -11.53 -3.93 -5.08
CA LYS A 63 -10.68 -4.36 -6.20
C LYS A 63 -10.60 -3.18 -7.17
N THR A 64 -9.99 -2.10 -6.72
CA THR A 64 -9.65 -1.00 -7.60
C THR A 64 -8.44 -1.50 -8.37
N PRO A 65 -8.49 -1.66 -9.69
CA PRO A 65 -7.29 -1.94 -10.45
C PRO A 65 -6.24 -0.91 -9.99
N VAL A 66 -5.02 -1.35 -9.79
CA VAL A 66 -3.92 -0.46 -9.38
C VAL A 66 -3.87 0.79 -10.23
N SER A 67 -4.16 0.67 -11.52
CA SER A 67 -4.34 1.78 -12.46
C SER A 67 -5.40 2.79 -12.03
N ALA A 68 -6.49 2.36 -11.41
CA ALA A 68 -7.55 3.26 -10.98
C ALA A 68 -7.23 3.99 -9.66
N LEU A 69 -6.42 3.41 -8.77
CA LEU A 69 -5.94 4.08 -7.56
C LEU A 69 -4.92 5.18 -7.87
N LEU A 70 -4.24 5.08 -9.01
CA LEU A 70 -3.19 6.01 -9.43
C LEU A 70 -3.66 7.00 -10.51
N GLN A 71 -4.82 6.79 -11.13
CA GLN A 71 -5.22 7.53 -12.32
C GLN A 71 -6.40 8.48 -12.14
N GLU A 72 -7.24 8.31 -11.12
CA GLU A 72 -8.55 8.95 -11.22
C GLU A 72 -8.56 10.46 -10.95
N ASP A 73 -7.56 11.02 -10.25
CA ASP A 73 -7.68 12.42 -9.86
C ASP A 73 -6.38 13.26 -9.88
N ILE A 74 -5.26 12.72 -10.33
CA ILE A 74 -4.02 13.51 -10.42
C ILE A 74 -3.91 14.10 -11.82
N SER A 75 -4.23 15.39 -11.95
CA SER A 75 -4.05 16.10 -13.21
C SER A 75 -2.61 16.56 -13.43
N GLU A 76 -1.93 16.91 -12.35
CA GLU A 76 -0.55 17.40 -12.36
C GLU A 76 0.15 17.10 -11.03
N PHE A 77 1.46 17.01 -11.06
CA PHE A 77 2.26 16.99 -9.85
C PHE A 77 3.45 17.94 -9.92
N ASN A 78 3.87 18.43 -8.78
CA ASN A 78 5.07 19.24 -8.61
C ASN A 78 6.04 18.50 -7.67
N VAL A 79 7.26 18.28 -8.14
CA VAL A 79 8.34 17.78 -7.27
C VAL A 79 8.77 18.93 -6.38
N LEU A 80 8.59 18.75 -5.08
CA LEU A 80 8.95 19.75 -4.07
C LEU A 80 10.39 19.59 -3.60
N TYR A 81 10.86 18.34 -3.59
CA TYR A 81 12.16 17.99 -3.05
C TYR A 81 12.58 16.61 -3.56
N PHE A 82 13.87 16.44 -3.80
CA PHE A 82 14.47 15.12 -3.94
C PHE A 82 15.86 15.11 -3.31
N ASN A 83 16.25 13.96 -2.78
CA ASN A 83 17.57 13.78 -2.15
C ASN A 83 17.98 12.31 -2.18
N VAL A 84 19.26 12.06 -2.04
CA VAL A 84 19.83 10.72 -1.90
C VAL A 84 20.43 10.59 -0.51
N LYS A 85 19.97 9.60 0.25
CA LYS A 85 20.42 9.31 1.62
C LYS A 85 20.55 7.80 1.81
N LYS A 86 21.25 7.40 2.86
CA LYS A 86 21.19 6.01 3.34
C LYS A 86 19.76 5.66 3.78
N ALA A 87 19.41 4.38 3.67
CA ALA A 87 18.07 3.92 4.01
C ALA A 87 17.71 4.17 5.48
N ASP A 88 18.64 3.99 6.41
CA ASP A 88 18.45 4.30 7.84
C ASP A 88 18.26 5.80 8.13
N GLU A 89 18.93 6.67 7.38
CA GLU A 89 18.77 8.13 7.46
C GLU A 89 17.47 8.61 6.82
N ALA A 90 16.92 7.84 5.88
CA ALA A 90 15.66 8.13 5.21
C ALA A 90 14.44 7.84 6.11
N GLY A 91 14.58 6.89 7.01
CA GLY A 91 13.59 6.52 8.00
C GLY A 91 13.78 5.10 8.51
N PRO A 92 13.44 4.81 9.79
CA PRO A 92 13.76 3.56 10.46
C PRO A 92 13.14 2.31 9.79
N GLU A 93 12.07 2.48 9.02
CA GLU A 93 11.33 1.40 8.34
C GLU A 93 11.68 1.28 6.84
N ILE A 94 12.48 2.21 6.28
CA ILE A 94 12.70 2.25 4.82
C ILE A 94 13.57 1.08 4.36
N ALA A 95 14.63 0.76 5.09
CA ALA A 95 15.50 -0.37 4.77
C ALA A 95 14.72 -1.69 4.78
N GLU A 96 13.88 -1.91 5.79
CA GLU A 96 13.03 -3.10 5.91
C GLU A 96 12.00 -3.19 4.77
N ARG A 97 11.32 -2.07 4.46
CA ARG A 97 10.28 -2.05 3.42
C ARG A 97 10.83 -2.23 2.01
N LEU A 98 12.04 -1.74 1.76
CA LEU A 98 12.72 -1.90 0.47
C LEU A 98 13.54 -3.21 0.41
N GLU A 99 13.61 -3.97 1.50
CA GLU A 99 14.38 -5.22 1.62
C GLU A 99 15.88 -5.02 1.28
N ILE A 100 16.46 -3.91 1.75
CA ILE A 100 17.84 -3.50 1.50
C ILE A 100 18.62 -3.31 2.79
N SER A 101 19.97 -3.18 2.66
CA SER A 101 20.83 -2.82 3.79
C SER A 101 20.52 -1.41 4.30
N PRO A 102 20.62 -1.14 5.63
CA PRO A 102 20.50 0.21 6.19
C PRO A 102 21.46 1.23 5.58
N ASP A 103 22.64 0.78 5.15
CA ASP A 103 23.65 1.62 4.49
C ASP A 103 23.42 1.83 2.98
N GLU A 104 22.47 1.13 2.38
CA GLU A 104 22.15 1.28 0.95
C GLU A 104 21.59 2.67 0.67
N MET A 105 21.99 3.24 -0.48
CA MET A 105 21.53 4.57 -0.86
C MET A 105 20.10 4.51 -1.44
N THR A 106 19.25 5.40 -0.96
CA THR A 106 17.87 5.58 -1.43
C THR A 106 17.69 6.97 -2.03
N LEU A 107 16.97 7.04 -3.15
CA LEU A 107 16.43 8.29 -3.68
C LEU A 107 15.08 8.55 -3.03
N ILE A 108 14.95 9.72 -2.42
CA ILE A 108 13.72 10.21 -1.79
C ILE A 108 13.16 11.31 -2.66
N VAL A 109 11.90 11.19 -3.05
CA VAL A 109 11.19 12.24 -3.79
C VAL A 109 9.92 12.63 -3.03
N LEU A 110 9.76 13.91 -2.75
CA LEU A 110 8.54 14.49 -2.21
C LEU A 110 7.80 15.21 -3.34
N ARG A 111 6.58 14.82 -3.62
CA ARG A 111 5.73 15.47 -4.61
C ARG A 111 4.38 15.91 -4.05
N LEU A 112 3.86 16.99 -4.59
CA LEU A 112 2.53 17.51 -4.34
C LEU A 112 1.67 17.21 -5.57
N ASN A 113 0.61 16.46 -5.38
CA ASN A 113 -0.36 16.18 -6.44
C ASN A 113 -1.50 17.21 -6.40
N THR A 114 -1.92 17.64 -7.57
CA THR A 114 -2.98 18.63 -7.73
C THR A 114 -4.05 18.16 -8.71
N LEU A 115 -5.28 18.55 -8.43
CA LEU A 115 -6.41 18.42 -9.34
C LEU A 115 -7.00 19.81 -9.58
N ASN A 116 -7.02 20.27 -10.83
CA ASN A 116 -7.48 21.62 -11.17
C ASN A 116 -6.81 22.71 -10.28
N THR A 117 -5.49 22.64 -10.14
CA THR A 117 -4.65 23.52 -9.30
C THR A 117 -4.86 23.42 -7.78
N LYS A 118 -5.79 22.57 -7.31
CA LYS A 118 -6.00 22.35 -5.88
C LYS A 118 -5.12 21.20 -5.38
N PRO A 119 -4.38 21.37 -4.30
CA PRO A 119 -3.64 20.28 -3.64
C PRO A 119 -4.59 19.17 -3.20
N ILE A 120 -4.24 17.91 -3.53
CA ILE A 120 -5.03 16.74 -3.14
C ILE A 120 -4.24 15.76 -2.28
N SER A 121 -2.94 15.61 -2.55
CA SER A 121 -2.08 14.74 -1.74
C SER A 121 -0.62 15.19 -1.77
N VAL A 122 0.11 14.79 -0.74
CA VAL A 122 1.58 14.84 -0.70
C VAL A 122 2.08 13.41 -0.62
N GLU A 123 3.03 13.06 -1.47
CA GLU A 123 3.61 11.73 -1.54
C GLU A 123 5.12 11.79 -1.30
N GLU A 124 5.59 10.91 -0.42
CA GLU A 124 7.01 10.58 -0.27
C GLU A 124 7.25 9.25 -0.98
N ILE A 125 8.12 9.25 -1.97
CA ILE A 125 8.42 8.09 -2.80
C ILE A 125 9.88 7.74 -2.58
N PHE A 126 10.14 6.47 -2.30
CA PHE A 126 11.47 5.96 -2.03
C PHE A 126 11.84 4.94 -3.10
N PHE A 127 13.00 5.12 -3.70
CA PHE A 127 13.57 4.19 -4.67
C PHE A 127 14.93 3.72 -4.19
N ILE A 128 15.31 2.50 -4.52
CA ILE A 128 16.67 2.02 -4.36
C ILE A 128 17.53 2.77 -5.39
N ARG A 129 18.52 3.56 -4.93
CA ARG A 129 19.30 4.41 -5.84
C ARG A 129 20.04 3.61 -6.93
N SER A 130 20.54 2.43 -6.59
CA SER A 130 21.25 1.56 -7.54
C SER A 130 20.35 0.99 -8.66
N SER A 131 19.02 0.97 -8.45
CA SER A 131 18.07 0.51 -9.48
C SER A 131 17.66 1.59 -10.49
N ILE A 132 18.12 2.84 -10.29
CA ILE A 132 17.75 3.99 -11.13
C ILE A 132 18.96 4.44 -11.94
N SER A 133 18.79 4.49 -13.26
CA SER A 133 19.80 4.99 -14.18
C SER A 133 19.90 6.51 -14.16
N GLU A 134 21.04 7.04 -14.62
CA GLU A 134 21.23 8.49 -14.75
C GLU A 134 20.26 9.14 -15.74
N SER A 135 19.81 8.40 -16.76
CA SER A 135 18.82 8.88 -17.72
C SER A 135 17.44 9.06 -17.07
N GLU A 136 17.06 8.16 -16.16
CA GLU A 136 15.79 8.27 -15.40
C GLU A 136 15.85 9.40 -14.40
N LEU A 137 16.98 9.64 -13.75
CA LEU A 137 17.17 10.79 -12.86
C LEU A 137 17.04 12.12 -13.60
N ASN A 138 17.48 12.19 -14.85
CA ASN A 138 17.36 13.37 -15.70
C ASN A 138 15.91 13.58 -16.21
N ASN A 139 15.05 12.56 -16.10
CA ASN A 139 13.65 12.63 -16.47
C ASN A 139 12.74 12.20 -15.31
N LEU A 140 12.66 13.04 -14.28
CA LEU A 140 11.85 12.76 -13.08
C LEU A 140 10.37 12.52 -13.39
N ARG A 141 9.82 13.09 -14.46
CA ARG A 141 8.41 12.83 -14.84
C ARG A 141 8.23 11.37 -15.24
N GLN A 142 9.16 10.80 -15.98
CA GLN A 142 9.10 9.39 -16.38
C GLN A 142 9.37 8.48 -15.17
N LEU A 143 10.36 8.82 -14.34
CA LEU A 143 10.68 8.09 -13.10
C LEU A 143 9.48 8.03 -12.16
N LEU A 144 8.70 9.10 -12.08
CA LEU A 144 7.55 9.24 -11.18
C LEU A 144 6.21 8.77 -11.81
N ASP A 145 6.24 8.23 -13.02
CA ASP A 145 5.12 7.46 -13.57
C ASP A 145 5.11 6.07 -12.94
N LEU A 146 4.50 5.98 -11.76
CA LEU A 146 4.46 4.73 -10.98
C LEU A 146 3.74 3.60 -11.70
N ASN A 147 2.90 3.89 -12.71
CA ASN A 147 2.23 2.86 -13.52
C ASN A 147 3.22 1.96 -14.26
N ALA A 148 4.39 2.49 -14.62
CA ALA A 148 5.43 1.71 -15.29
C ALA A 148 5.99 0.58 -14.41
N TYR A 149 6.02 0.78 -13.09
CA TYR A 149 6.58 -0.16 -12.10
C TYR A 149 5.55 -1.19 -11.60
N LEU A 150 4.26 -0.97 -11.88
CA LEU A 150 3.17 -1.75 -11.30
C LEU A 150 2.75 -2.97 -12.13
N LYS A 151 3.32 -3.13 -13.32
CA LYS A 151 2.92 -4.21 -14.24
C LYS A 151 3.22 -5.60 -13.69
N ASP A 152 4.28 -5.74 -12.88
CA ASP A 152 4.77 -7.02 -12.38
C ASP A 152 4.98 -7.01 -10.85
N GLY A 153 4.51 -5.97 -10.16
CA GLY A 153 4.75 -5.78 -8.73
C GLY A 153 3.56 -6.17 -7.84
N ARG A 154 3.86 -6.51 -6.59
CA ARG A 154 2.88 -6.65 -5.51
C ARG A 154 2.71 -5.29 -4.83
N ILE A 155 1.46 -4.86 -4.62
CA ILE A 155 1.15 -3.63 -3.91
C ILE A 155 0.53 -3.97 -2.57
N ILE A 156 1.08 -3.39 -1.52
CA ILE A 156 0.53 -3.42 -0.17
C ILE A 156 0.11 -2.00 0.18
N GLN A 157 -1.17 -1.80 0.45
CA GLN A 157 -1.70 -0.52 0.91
C GLN A 157 -2.09 -0.62 2.38
N ARG A 158 -1.71 0.40 3.15
CA ARG A 158 -2.13 0.58 4.54
C ARG A 158 -2.72 1.97 4.68
N PHE A 159 -3.92 2.06 5.23
CA PHE A 159 -4.60 3.32 5.50
C PHE A 159 -4.48 3.63 6.99
N ILE A 160 -3.72 4.68 7.30
CA ILE A 160 -3.45 5.08 8.69
C ILE A 160 -4.13 6.43 8.92
N PRO A 161 -5.25 6.50 9.68
CA PRO A 161 -5.85 7.76 10.06
C PRO A 161 -4.92 8.50 11.02
N MET A 162 -4.66 9.78 10.72
CA MET A 162 -3.80 10.63 11.53
C MET A 162 -4.19 12.10 11.41
N LEU A 163 -3.66 12.93 12.26
CA LEU A 163 -3.75 14.37 12.09
C LEU A 163 -2.65 14.84 11.13
N VAL A 164 -2.98 15.80 10.27
CA VAL A 164 -2.01 16.33 9.31
C VAL A 164 -0.77 16.84 10.01
N PRO A 165 0.46 16.39 9.63
CA PRO A 165 1.69 16.96 10.11
C PRO A 165 1.80 18.44 9.72
N VAL A 166 2.35 19.26 10.61
CA VAL A 166 2.43 20.73 10.43
C VAL A 166 3.08 21.12 9.10
N GLN A 167 4.14 20.42 8.70
CA GLN A 167 4.86 20.67 7.44
C GLN A 167 3.98 20.45 6.20
N PHE A 168 2.98 19.57 6.26
CA PHE A 168 2.11 19.26 5.13
C PHE A 168 0.80 20.06 5.12
N ALA A 169 0.39 20.63 6.26
CA ALA A 169 -0.83 21.43 6.36
C ALA A 169 -0.82 22.62 5.39
N ASN A 170 0.31 23.33 5.31
CA ASN A 170 0.49 24.47 4.41
C ASN A 170 0.50 24.04 2.93
N LEU A 171 1.17 22.93 2.61
CA LEU A 171 1.27 22.40 1.25
C LEU A 171 -0.12 21.97 0.75
N LEU A 172 -0.88 21.30 1.59
CA LEU A 172 -2.25 20.85 1.29
C LEU A 172 -3.29 21.97 1.39
N LYS A 173 -2.91 23.15 1.89
CA LYS A 173 -3.82 24.29 2.14
C LYS A 173 -5.00 23.93 3.03
N ILE A 174 -4.76 23.11 4.04
CA ILE A 174 -5.75 22.68 5.06
C ILE A 174 -5.35 23.18 6.45
N LYS A 175 -6.31 23.20 7.36
CA LYS A 175 -6.04 23.62 8.74
C LYS A 175 -5.19 22.60 9.48
N MET A 176 -4.35 23.06 10.40
CA MET A 176 -3.68 22.16 11.35
C MET A 176 -4.70 21.30 12.09
N ASN A 177 -4.29 20.09 12.47
CA ASN A 177 -5.15 19.11 13.12
C ASN A 177 -6.34 18.61 12.26
N THR A 178 -6.35 18.86 10.96
CA THR A 178 -7.30 18.21 10.06
C THR A 178 -7.00 16.70 10.02
N PRO A 179 -8.00 15.82 10.22
CA PRO A 179 -7.84 14.39 10.03
C PRO A 179 -7.54 14.09 8.56
N ILE A 180 -6.52 13.29 8.32
CA ILE A 180 -6.11 12.79 7.00
C ILE A 180 -5.89 11.27 7.07
N ILE A 181 -5.74 10.65 5.91
CA ILE A 181 -5.31 9.26 5.76
C ILE A 181 -3.89 9.27 5.19
N ARG A 182 -3.00 8.52 5.81
CA ARG A 182 -1.66 8.20 5.32
C ARG A 182 -1.63 6.77 4.84
#